data_88a5aade69ef89ed0c001da53362d46b
#
_entry.id   88a5aade69ef89ed0c001da53362d46b
#
_cell.length_a   1.000
_cell.length_b   1.000
_cell.length_c   1.000
_cell.angle_alpha   90.00
_cell.angle_beta   90.00
_cell.angle_gamma   90.00
#
_symmetry.space_group_name_H-M   'P 1'
#
loop_
_entity.id
_entity.type
_entity.pdbx_description
1 polymer ?
#
loop_
_entity_poly.entity_id
_entity_poly.type
_entity_poly.pdbx_seq_one_letter_code
_entity_poly.pdbx_strand_id
1 'polypeptide(L)'
;MNSEYTDIKVYRFLLISILMLSLSLFTACEEEKDTPQTCNTIDEAGELIEANFQLSLSPAQIQPYLALFGAPLGFTLTYTADAYQIIYKTRDKNGDLIEASGAMFLPQNVDTLDLVSVQHGTTLKRENTGSVNPLYAMDAILFAMKGFMAVSPDYIGLGVSEEIHPYLHAELTANAVVDMLRAARIYACENDLDMSDELFLAGYSEGGYATMATHKLIESNYSDEFQLTAVAPMSGPYDLIGSTRNLLSRETYDIPAFLAYVVVAYNDIYGWDRLSDIFNEPYAAMLPGLYDGSQEISDVNGQLPTAINALFKTDFTTSFFANQEGAIEQALEDNTLLDWGPIAPVRLFHGTADSTVSIDNTYSVYHSLRENGGTSVDLVTLLGANHTSGFVPSMILAEAWFDSIRTANQ
;
A
#
# COMPACT_ATOMS: atom_id res chain seq x y z
N MET A 1 -43.00 -36.32 -76.04
CA MET A 1 -43.63 -35.19 -75.35
C MET A 1 -43.56 -35.40 -73.82
N ASN A 2 -42.40 -35.68 -73.25
CA ASN A 2 -42.23 -35.88 -71.73
C ASN A 2 -40.81 -35.55 -71.23
N SER A 3 -40.12 -34.60 -71.86
CA SER A 3 -38.73 -34.28 -71.42
C SER A 3 -38.53 -32.81 -71.01
N GLU A 4 -39.47 -31.94 -71.35
CA GLU A 4 -39.31 -30.50 -71.01
C GLU A 4 -39.93 -30.04 -69.69
N TYR A 5 -40.73 -30.92 -69.05
CA TYR A 5 -41.43 -30.54 -67.82
C TYR A 5 -40.64 -30.81 -66.55
N THR A 6 -39.55 -31.57 -66.65
CA THR A 6 -38.69 -31.91 -65.47
C THR A 6 -37.62 -30.87 -65.23
N ASP A 7 -37.15 -30.15 -66.26
CA ASP A 7 -36.04 -29.20 -66.09
C ASP A 7 -36.49 -27.84 -65.45
N ILE A 8 -37.76 -27.44 -65.68
CA ILE A 8 -38.27 -26.19 -65.12
C ILE A 8 -38.50 -26.31 -63.60
N LYS A 9 -38.87 -27.49 -63.09
CA LYS A 9 -39.03 -27.71 -61.63
C LYS A 9 -37.70 -27.76 -60.87
N VAL A 10 -36.64 -28.30 -61.46
CA VAL A 10 -35.32 -28.35 -60.83
C VAL A 10 -34.68 -26.94 -60.77
N TYR A 11 -34.79 -26.12 -61.81
CA TYR A 11 -34.31 -24.74 -61.80
C TYR A 11 -35.05 -23.83 -60.81
N ARG A 12 -36.36 -24.05 -60.61
CA ARG A 12 -37.11 -23.28 -59.58
C ARG A 12 -36.73 -23.69 -58.17
N PHE A 13 -36.43 -24.96 -57.92
CA PHE A 13 -35.96 -25.40 -56.58
C PHE A 13 -34.54 -24.92 -56.29
N LEU A 14 -33.64 -24.90 -57.27
CA LEU A 14 -32.26 -24.41 -57.12
C LEU A 14 -32.23 -22.88 -56.89
N LEU A 15 -33.06 -22.10 -57.57
CA LEU A 15 -33.15 -20.67 -57.41
C LEU A 15 -33.75 -20.26 -56.07
N ILE A 16 -34.72 -21.01 -55.54
CA ILE A 16 -35.29 -20.76 -54.21
C ILE A 16 -34.30 -21.15 -53.10
N SER A 17 -33.51 -22.21 -53.27
CA SER A 17 -32.46 -22.61 -52.32
C SER A 17 -31.27 -21.64 -52.28
N ILE A 18 -30.90 -21.05 -53.41
CA ILE A 18 -29.84 -20.03 -53.49
C ILE A 18 -30.34 -18.70 -52.89
N LEU A 19 -31.62 -18.33 -53.05
CA LEU A 19 -32.19 -17.15 -52.48
C LEU A 19 -32.42 -17.26 -50.98
N MET A 20 -32.68 -18.46 -50.43
CA MET A 20 -32.75 -18.71 -49.00
C MET A 20 -31.36 -18.80 -48.36
N LEU A 21 -30.31 -19.25 -49.10
CA LEU A 21 -28.95 -19.27 -48.60
C LEU A 21 -28.30 -17.85 -48.59
N SER A 22 -28.74 -16.95 -49.48
CA SER A 22 -28.28 -15.56 -49.48
C SER A 22 -28.98 -14.68 -48.46
N LEU A 23 -30.20 -15.05 -47.95
CA LEU A 23 -30.86 -14.36 -46.86
C LEU A 23 -30.34 -14.73 -45.48
N SER A 24 -29.66 -15.87 -45.33
CA SER A 24 -29.04 -16.31 -44.04
C SER A 24 -27.63 -15.78 -43.82
N LEU A 25 -27.07 -15.02 -44.78
CA LEU A 25 -25.73 -14.40 -44.67
C LEU A 25 -25.79 -12.89 -44.32
N PHE A 26 -26.97 -12.33 -44.15
CA PHE A 26 -27.18 -10.90 -43.77
C PHE A 26 -27.72 -10.69 -42.36
N THR A 27 -27.77 -11.76 -41.49
CA THR A 27 -28.19 -11.63 -40.10
C THR A 27 -27.08 -12.04 -39.13
N ALA A 28 -25.82 -11.69 -39.44
CA ALA A 28 -24.72 -11.89 -38.51
C ALA A 28 -23.77 -10.69 -38.54
N CYS A 29 -24.34 -9.51 -38.36
CA CYS A 29 -23.70 -8.34 -37.75
C CYS A 29 -24.78 -7.69 -36.90
N GLU A 30 -25.19 -8.35 -35.82
CA GLU A 30 -25.52 -7.61 -34.62
C GLU A 30 -24.19 -7.06 -34.16
N GLU A 31 -24.02 -5.76 -34.27
CA GLU A 31 -23.09 -5.04 -33.42
C GLU A 31 -23.35 -5.56 -32.00
N GLU A 32 -22.36 -6.24 -31.40
CA GLU A 32 -22.33 -6.39 -29.96
C GLU A 32 -22.53 -4.99 -29.43
N LYS A 33 -23.74 -4.71 -28.94
CA LYS A 33 -23.94 -3.55 -28.08
C LYS A 33 -22.95 -3.77 -26.97
N ASP A 34 -21.93 -2.92 -26.91
CA ASP A 34 -21.08 -2.79 -25.76
C ASP A 34 -22.00 -2.76 -24.54
N THR A 35 -22.06 -3.88 -23.83
CA THR A 35 -22.63 -3.89 -22.48
C THR A 35 -21.77 -2.88 -21.74
N PRO A 36 -22.36 -1.85 -21.10
CA PRO A 36 -21.58 -0.89 -20.35
C PRO A 36 -20.65 -1.67 -19.43
N GLN A 37 -19.36 -1.46 -19.56
CA GLN A 37 -18.39 -2.07 -18.70
C GLN A 37 -18.77 -1.69 -17.26
N THR A 38 -19.16 -2.67 -16.44
CA THR A 38 -19.52 -2.38 -15.05
C THR A 38 -18.23 -2.18 -14.29
N CYS A 39 -17.94 -0.93 -13.96
CA CYS A 39 -16.77 -0.52 -13.18
C CYS A 39 -16.98 -0.76 -11.67
N ASN A 40 -17.37 -1.97 -11.27
CA ASN A 40 -17.67 -2.30 -9.87
C ASN A 40 -16.73 -3.35 -9.34
N THR A 41 -16.44 -3.29 -8.04
CA THR A 41 -15.75 -4.36 -7.32
C THR A 41 -16.65 -5.60 -7.15
N ILE A 42 -16.04 -6.75 -6.92
CA ILE A 42 -16.74 -8.00 -6.57
C ILE A 42 -17.26 -7.93 -5.12
N ASP A 43 -16.58 -7.20 -4.23
CA ASP A 43 -16.95 -6.94 -2.83
C ASP A 43 -17.31 -5.45 -2.66
N GLU A 44 -18.09 -5.11 -1.65
CA GLU A 44 -18.36 -3.72 -1.27
C GLU A 44 -17.10 -3.01 -0.72
N ALA A 45 -16.13 -3.76 -0.20
CA ALA A 45 -14.81 -3.23 0.15
C ALA A 45 -14.04 -2.87 -1.13
N GLY A 46 -13.47 -1.67 -1.16
CA GLY A 46 -12.86 -1.07 -2.35
C GLY A 46 -13.83 -0.30 -3.25
N GLU A 47 -15.13 -0.21 -2.91
CA GLU A 47 -16.06 0.67 -3.61
C GLU A 47 -15.59 2.13 -3.52
N LEU A 48 -15.46 2.78 -4.67
CA LEU A 48 -15.18 4.20 -4.75
C LEU A 48 -16.43 5.01 -4.36
N ILE A 49 -16.31 5.85 -3.33
CA ILE A 49 -17.41 6.72 -2.90
C ILE A 49 -17.28 8.09 -3.56
N GLU A 50 -16.10 8.70 -3.47
CA GLU A 50 -15.83 10.04 -4.00
C GLU A 50 -14.39 10.15 -4.52
N ALA A 51 -14.21 10.95 -5.58
CA ALA A 51 -12.93 11.37 -6.10
C ALA A 51 -12.93 12.89 -6.29
N ASN A 52 -12.33 13.61 -5.35
CA ASN A 52 -12.36 15.05 -5.29
C ASN A 52 -11.04 15.66 -5.78
N PHE A 53 -11.04 16.34 -6.92
CA PHE A 53 -9.87 17.08 -7.39
C PHE A 53 -9.46 18.14 -6.37
N GLN A 54 -8.18 18.19 -6.02
CA GLN A 54 -7.63 19.16 -5.08
C GLN A 54 -6.82 20.25 -5.78
N LEU A 55 -5.75 19.86 -6.47
CA LEU A 55 -4.86 20.79 -7.17
C LEU A 55 -3.96 20.08 -8.18
N SER A 56 -3.35 20.85 -9.08
CA SER A 56 -2.28 20.36 -9.97
C SER A 56 -0.91 20.79 -9.42
N LEU A 57 0.04 19.86 -9.41
CA LEU A 57 1.40 20.04 -8.95
C LEU A 57 2.36 19.94 -10.15
N SER A 58 3.15 20.97 -10.37
CA SER A 58 4.16 20.98 -11.44
C SER A 58 5.54 20.53 -10.93
N PRO A 59 6.40 19.98 -11.80
CA PRO A 59 7.80 19.69 -11.46
C PRO A 59 8.55 20.87 -10.85
N ALA A 60 8.30 22.10 -11.33
CA ALA A 60 8.95 23.31 -10.82
C ALA A 60 8.60 23.60 -9.34
N GLN A 61 7.42 23.21 -8.89
CA GLN A 61 7.00 23.38 -7.49
C GLN A 61 7.63 22.32 -6.58
N ILE A 62 7.79 21.08 -7.05
CA ILE A 62 8.20 19.92 -6.22
C ILE A 62 9.72 19.69 -6.25
N GLN A 63 10.37 19.90 -7.40
CA GLN A 63 11.81 19.66 -7.56
C GLN A 63 12.71 20.30 -6.47
N PRO A 64 12.45 21.56 -6.00
CA PRO A 64 13.25 22.16 -4.93
C PRO A 64 13.14 21.44 -3.58
N TYR A 65 11.97 20.86 -3.27
CA TYR A 65 11.79 20.08 -2.04
C TYR A 65 12.60 18.80 -2.08
N LEU A 66 12.56 18.06 -3.19
CA LEU A 66 13.33 16.83 -3.34
C LEU A 66 14.84 17.10 -3.24
N ALA A 67 15.31 18.20 -3.83
CA ALA A 67 16.71 18.61 -3.72
C ALA A 67 17.13 18.91 -2.27
N LEU A 68 16.24 19.52 -1.47
CA LEU A 68 16.48 19.80 -0.05
C LEU A 68 16.59 18.49 0.78
N PHE A 69 15.85 17.46 0.40
CA PHE A 69 15.82 16.16 1.10
C PHE A 69 16.78 15.12 0.49
N GLY A 70 17.75 15.54 -0.31
CA GLY A 70 18.86 14.70 -0.75
C GLY A 70 18.71 14.03 -2.11
N ALA A 71 17.78 14.51 -2.96
CA ALA A 71 17.76 14.07 -4.36
C ALA A 71 19.10 14.36 -5.04
N PRO A 72 19.65 13.40 -5.82
CA PRO A 72 20.94 13.59 -6.47
C PRO A 72 20.89 14.67 -7.54
N LEU A 73 22.04 15.29 -7.79
CA LEU A 73 22.19 16.26 -8.89
C LEU A 73 21.85 15.58 -10.22
N GLY A 74 20.97 16.23 -10.99
CA GLY A 74 20.50 15.70 -12.28
C GLY A 74 19.24 14.83 -12.19
N PHE A 75 18.72 14.52 -11.00
CA PHE A 75 17.39 13.95 -10.88
C PHE A 75 16.34 14.98 -11.28
N THR A 76 15.45 14.61 -12.19
CA THR A 76 14.43 15.50 -12.74
C THR A 76 13.07 14.86 -12.70
N LEU A 77 12.07 15.64 -12.35
CA LEU A 77 10.66 15.32 -12.50
C LEU A 77 10.19 15.73 -13.89
N THR A 78 9.28 14.98 -14.49
CA THR A 78 8.88 15.15 -15.90
C THR A 78 7.46 15.68 -16.05
N TYR A 79 6.50 15.07 -15.33
CA TYR A 79 5.09 15.31 -15.55
C TYR A 79 4.48 16.20 -14.47
N THR A 80 3.52 17.04 -14.86
CA THR A 80 2.58 17.64 -13.91
C THR A 80 1.65 16.55 -13.42
N ALA A 81 1.33 16.54 -12.12
CA ALA A 81 0.42 15.58 -11.53
C ALA A 81 -0.81 16.28 -10.94
N ASP A 82 -1.99 15.79 -11.28
CA ASP A 82 -3.25 16.21 -10.70
C ASP A 82 -3.52 15.39 -9.44
N ALA A 83 -3.72 16.06 -8.31
CA ALA A 83 -3.98 15.43 -7.02
C ALA A 83 -5.47 15.35 -6.73
N TYR A 84 -5.91 14.18 -6.29
CA TYR A 84 -7.29 13.88 -5.89
C TYR A 84 -7.33 13.31 -4.48
N GLN A 85 -8.32 13.71 -3.70
CA GLN A 85 -8.75 12.95 -2.54
C GLN A 85 -9.66 11.82 -3.02
N ILE A 86 -9.38 10.60 -2.60
CA ILE A 86 -10.22 9.43 -2.84
C ILE A 86 -10.85 9.03 -1.50
N ILE A 87 -12.18 8.82 -1.51
CA ILE A 87 -12.91 8.21 -0.40
C ILE A 87 -13.45 6.87 -0.89
N TYR A 88 -13.21 5.83 -0.12
CA TYR A 88 -13.55 4.46 -0.48
C TYR A 88 -13.99 3.65 0.74
N LYS A 89 -14.63 2.49 0.51
CA LYS A 89 -15.00 1.56 1.58
C LYS A 89 -13.86 0.58 1.89
N THR A 90 -13.65 0.33 3.17
CA THR A 90 -12.78 -0.74 3.67
C THR A 90 -13.44 -1.41 4.88
N ARG A 91 -12.81 -2.44 5.45
CA ARG A 91 -13.32 -3.13 6.64
C ARG A 91 -12.48 -2.81 7.86
N ASP A 92 -13.17 -2.51 8.97
CA ASP A 92 -12.54 -2.30 10.27
C ASP A 92 -12.14 -3.64 10.95
N LYS A 93 -11.64 -3.56 12.19
CA LYS A 93 -11.24 -4.72 13.01
C LYS A 93 -12.38 -5.70 13.35
N ASN A 94 -13.64 -5.30 13.19
CA ASN A 94 -14.83 -6.15 13.41
C ASN A 94 -15.34 -6.74 12.09
N GLY A 95 -14.79 -6.33 10.95
CA GLY A 95 -15.28 -6.68 9.63
C GLY A 95 -16.40 -5.77 9.12
N ASP A 96 -16.75 -4.71 9.85
CA ASP A 96 -17.76 -3.74 9.46
C ASP A 96 -17.20 -2.81 8.37
N LEU A 97 -18.06 -2.45 7.39
CA LEU A 97 -17.68 -1.50 6.35
C LEU A 97 -17.61 -0.08 6.92
N ILE A 98 -16.49 0.57 6.70
CA ILE A 98 -16.21 1.96 7.07
C ILE A 98 -15.68 2.74 5.87
N GLU A 99 -15.73 4.06 5.97
CA GLU A 99 -15.07 4.94 5.01
C GLU A 99 -13.58 5.10 5.36
N ALA A 100 -12.74 5.00 4.33
CA ALA A 100 -11.33 5.32 4.37
C ALA A 100 -11.01 6.32 3.27
N SER A 101 -9.85 6.96 3.37
CA SER A 101 -9.38 7.90 2.34
C SER A 101 -7.95 7.63 1.92
N GLY A 102 -7.56 8.28 0.83
CA GLY A 102 -6.21 8.31 0.32
C GLY A 102 -6.04 9.41 -0.72
N ALA A 103 -4.80 9.67 -1.08
CA ALA A 103 -4.47 10.54 -2.20
C ALA A 103 -4.25 9.72 -3.47
N MET A 104 -4.68 10.28 -4.61
CA MET A 104 -4.36 9.77 -5.93
C MET A 104 -3.75 10.90 -6.76
N PHE A 105 -2.71 10.56 -7.49
CA PHE A 105 -1.98 11.49 -8.35
C PHE A 105 -1.97 10.97 -9.78
N LEU A 106 -2.55 11.74 -10.69
CA LEU A 106 -2.59 11.42 -12.12
C LEU A 106 -1.57 12.27 -12.88
N PRO A 107 -0.59 11.67 -13.56
CA PRO A 107 0.32 12.39 -14.44
C PRO A 107 -0.44 12.90 -15.68
N GLN A 108 -0.23 14.16 -16.04
CA GLN A 108 -0.80 14.73 -17.25
C GLN A 108 -0.01 14.30 -18.49
N ASN A 109 -0.72 14.06 -19.60
CA ASN A 109 -0.15 13.73 -20.92
C ASN A 109 0.67 12.41 -20.92
N VAL A 110 0.19 11.41 -20.21
CA VAL A 110 0.63 10.02 -20.28
C VAL A 110 -0.50 9.22 -20.89
N ASP A 111 -0.23 8.51 -21.98
CA ASP A 111 -1.28 7.81 -22.76
C ASP A 111 -1.72 6.52 -22.04
N THR A 112 -0.81 5.68 -21.60
CA THR A 112 -1.08 4.45 -20.85
C THR A 112 -0.46 4.55 -19.47
N LEU A 113 -1.23 4.27 -18.42
CA LEU A 113 -0.87 4.46 -17.04
C LEU A 113 -0.50 3.13 -16.36
N ASP A 114 0.68 3.08 -15.75
CA ASP A 114 1.07 2.03 -14.82
C ASP A 114 0.66 2.43 -13.40
N LEU A 115 0.09 1.50 -12.62
CA LEU A 115 -0.37 1.78 -11.26
C LEU A 115 0.74 1.53 -10.24
N VAL A 116 0.96 2.48 -9.36
CA VAL A 116 1.81 2.31 -8.17
C VAL A 116 1.05 2.70 -6.91
N SER A 117 1.05 1.81 -5.91
CA SER A 117 0.61 2.16 -4.56
C SER A 117 1.83 2.47 -3.69
N VAL A 118 1.82 3.64 -3.07
CA VAL A 118 2.92 4.15 -2.24
C VAL A 118 2.42 4.34 -0.82
N GLN A 119 2.93 3.52 0.09
CA GLN A 119 2.55 3.47 1.48
C GLN A 119 3.39 4.46 2.27
N HIS A 120 2.72 5.43 2.93
CA HIS A 120 3.39 6.47 3.71
C HIS A 120 3.94 5.95 5.06
N GLY A 121 4.91 6.66 5.61
CA GLY A 121 5.48 6.38 6.94
C GLY A 121 4.58 6.84 8.09
N THR A 122 5.00 6.58 9.33
CA THR A 122 4.21 6.80 10.53
C THR A 122 3.78 8.26 10.72
N THR A 123 2.48 8.45 10.90
CA THR A 123 1.86 9.65 11.43
C THR A 123 0.87 9.30 12.54
N LEU A 124 0.70 10.17 13.53
CA LEU A 124 -0.30 10.02 14.56
C LEU A 124 -1.48 10.97 14.34
N LYS A 125 -1.20 12.12 13.75
CA LYS A 125 -2.24 13.11 13.51
C LYS A 125 -3.03 12.76 12.26
N ARG A 126 -4.33 12.59 12.46
CA ARG A 126 -5.28 12.16 11.40
C ARG A 126 -5.24 13.06 10.18
N GLU A 127 -5.00 14.37 10.36
CA GLU A 127 -4.95 15.34 9.27
C GLU A 127 -3.63 15.35 8.48
N ASN A 128 -2.58 14.64 8.96
CA ASN A 128 -1.26 14.63 8.32
C ASN A 128 -1.16 13.55 7.24
N THR A 129 -2.12 13.53 6.33
CA THR A 129 -2.24 12.53 5.27
C THR A 129 -2.40 13.17 3.88
N GLY A 130 -2.12 12.38 2.86
CA GLY A 130 -2.16 12.81 1.47
C GLY A 130 -3.55 13.25 1.01
N SER A 131 -4.61 12.63 1.51
CA SER A 131 -5.98 13.00 1.15
C SER A 131 -6.40 14.36 1.70
N VAL A 132 -5.84 14.78 2.85
CA VAL A 132 -6.12 16.09 3.46
C VAL A 132 -5.23 17.18 2.83
N ASN A 133 -3.95 16.87 2.65
CA ASN A 133 -3.01 17.77 1.97
C ASN A 133 -2.05 16.93 1.12
N PRO A 134 -2.11 17.05 -0.22
CA PRO A 134 -1.27 16.28 -1.14
C PRO A 134 0.23 16.29 -0.83
N LEU A 135 0.74 17.35 -0.23
CA LEU A 135 2.17 17.45 0.09
C LEU A 135 2.63 16.51 1.21
N TYR A 136 1.72 15.89 1.96
CA TYR A 136 2.06 14.82 2.90
C TYR A 136 2.36 13.49 2.21
N ALA A 137 1.93 13.31 0.94
CA ALA A 137 2.27 12.14 0.11
C ALA A 137 3.35 12.47 -0.94
N MET A 138 4.45 13.11 -0.50
CA MET A 138 5.56 13.51 -1.38
C MET A 138 6.21 12.33 -2.11
N ASP A 139 6.20 11.16 -1.49
CA ASP A 139 6.66 9.89 -2.05
C ASP A 139 5.79 9.47 -3.26
N ALA A 140 4.45 9.50 -3.13
CA ALA A 140 3.54 9.21 -4.25
C ALA A 140 3.62 10.27 -5.35
N ILE A 141 3.76 11.55 -4.99
CA ILE A 141 3.97 12.65 -5.95
C ILE A 141 5.21 12.38 -6.82
N LEU A 142 6.30 11.87 -6.22
CA LEU A 142 7.52 11.52 -6.96
C LEU A 142 7.23 10.53 -8.09
N PHE A 143 6.53 9.43 -7.79
CA PHE A 143 6.17 8.43 -8.80
C PHE A 143 5.21 8.99 -9.85
N ALA A 144 4.21 9.77 -9.45
CA ALA A 144 3.28 10.39 -10.40
C ALA A 144 4.00 11.33 -11.39
N MET A 145 4.93 12.14 -10.90
CA MET A 145 5.72 13.04 -11.75
C MET A 145 6.75 12.31 -12.62
N LYS A 146 6.89 11.00 -12.44
CA LYS A 146 7.65 10.07 -13.29
C LYS A 146 6.78 9.25 -14.23
N GLY A 147 5.47 9.50 -14.25
CA GLY A 147 4.53 8.96 -15.22
C GLY A 147 3.69 7.78 -14.73
N PHE A 148 3.68 7.48 -13.43
CA PHE A 148 2.78 6.49 -12.85
C PHE A 148 1.45 7.13 -12.40
N MET A 149 0.33 6.41 -12.51
CA MET A 149 -0.82 6.69 -11.67
C MET A 149 -0.45 6.24 -10.25
N ALA A 150 -0.24 7.19 -9.34
CA ALA A 150 0.22 6.90 -7.99
C ALA A 150 -0.92 7.06 -6.98
N VAL A 151 -1.11 6.07 -6.10
CA VAL A 151 -2.05 6.15 -4.99
C VAL A 151 -1.33 6.03 -3.66
N SER A 152 -1.81 6.75 -2.64
CA SER A 152 -1.30 6.69 -1.28
C SER A 152 -2.49 6.60 -0.32
N PRO A 153 -2.82 5.39 0.18
CA PRO A 153 -3.87 5.22 1.17
C PRO A 153 -3.47 5.89 2.48
N ASP A 154 -4.42 6.54 3.15
CA ASP A 154 -4.18 7.18 4.46
C ASP A 154 -4.14 6.16 5.61
N TYR A 155 -4.63 4.95 5.39
CA TYR A 155 -4.92 3.86 6.34
C TYR A 155 -6.15 4.12 7.23
N ILE A 156 -6.64 3.07 7.89
CA ILE A 156 -7.70 3.16 8.90
C ILE A 156 -7.24 4.02 10.08
N GLY A 157 -8.12 4.86 10.60
CA GLY A 157 -7.84 5.77 11.73
C GLY A 157 -7.15 7.08 11.34
N LEU A 158 -6.88 7.27 10.04
CA LEU A 158 -6.28 8.47 9.48
C LEU A 158 -7.16 9.02 8.34
N GLY A 159 -6.92 10.28 7.91
CA GLY A 159 -7.75 10.95 6.92
C GLY A 159 -9.19 11.11 7.39
N VAL A 160 -10.16 10.50 6.70
CA VAL A 160 -11.60 10.56 7.06
C VAL A 160 -12.01 9.52 8.10
N SER A 161 -11.19 8.48 8.33
CA SER A 161 -11.48 7.41 9.29
C SER A 161 -11.26 7.88 10.73
N GLU A 162 -12.21 7.57 11.64
CA GLU A 162 -12.18 8.05 13.03
C GLU A 162 -11.70 6.99 14.05
N GLU A 163 -11.43 5.77 13.60
CA GLU A 163 -10.94 4.66 14.43
C GLU A 163 -9.55 4.97 15.00
N ILE A 164 -9.08 4.12 15.90
CA ILE A 164 -7.66 4.09 16.28
C ILE A 164 -6.90 3.44 15.12
N HIS A 165 -5.84 4.09 14.65
CA HIS A 165 -5.02 3.54 13.59
C HIS A 165 -4.41 2.19 14.00
N PRO A 166 -4.63 1.11 13.20
CA PRO A 166 -4.13 -0.24 13.49
C PRO A 166 -2.63 -0.36 13.19
N TYR A 167 -1.83 0.44 13.89
CA TYR A 167 -0.40 0.61 13.67
C TYR A 167 0.35 -0.72 13.66
N LEU A 168 1.01 -1.03 12.53
CA LEU A 168 1.75 -2.28 12.28
C LEU A 168 0.90 -3.55 12.44
N HIS A 169 -0.40 -3.48 12.13
CA HIS A 169 -1.26 -4.67 12.02
C HIS A 169 -1.39 -5.07 10.55
N ALA A 170 -0.78 -6.21 10.18
CA ALA A 170 -0.56 -6.61 8.79
C ALA A 170 -1.86 -6.68 7.97
N GLU A 171 -2.88 -7.38 8.47
CA GLU A 171 -4.13 -7.63 7.73
C GLU A 171 -4.93 -6.34 7.53
N LEU A 172 -5.16 -5.56 8.59
CA LEU A 172 -5.97 -4.33 8.50
C LEU A 172 -5.30 -3.28 7.60
N THR A 173 -3.98 -3.12 7.73
CA THR A 173 -3.23 -2.18 6.88
C THR A 173 -3.23 -2.64 5.42
N ALA A 174 -2.96 -3.92 5.16
CA ALA A 174 -2.92 -4.45 3.80
C ALA A 174 -4.29 -4.43 3.12
N ASN A 175 -5.39 -4.72 3.83
CA ASN A 175 -6.74 -4.62 3.29
C ASN A 175 -7.08 -3.19 2.87
N ALA A 176 -6.77 -2.18 3.70
CA ALA A 176 -6.99 -0.78 3.34
C ALA A 176 -6.22 -0.36 2.06
N VAL A 177 -5.00 -0.90 1.87
CA VAL A 177 -4.22 -0.67 0.63
C VAL A 177 -4.86 -1.37 -0.57
N VAL A 178 -5.28 -2.63 -0.44
CA VAL A 178 -5.95 -3.39 -1.52
C VAL A 178 -7.26 -2.70 -1.91
N ASP A 179 -8.03 -2.22 -0.95
CA ASP A 179 -9.29 -1.53 -1.20
C ASP A 179 -9.08 -0.17 -1.90
N MET A 180 -8.00 0.55 -1.57
CA MET A 180 -7.59 1.75 -2.32
C MET A 180 -7.19 1.42 -3.76
N LEU A 181 -6.51 0.30 -4.02
CA LEU A 181 -6.19 -0.15 -5.37
C LEU A 181 -7.45 -0.45 -6.19
N ARG A 182 -8.48 -1.05 -5.57
CA ARG A 182 -9.79 -1.28 -6.19
C ARG A 182 -10.47 0.04 -6.55
N ALA A 183 -10.53 0.98 -5.60
CA ALA A 183 -11.11 2.30 -5.82
C ALA A 183 -10.41 3.06 -6.95
N ALA A 184 -9.09 2.97 -7.04
CA ALA A 184 -8.30 3.58 -8.12
C ALA A 184 -8.62 2.96 -9.49
N ARG A 185 -8.80 1.63 -9.56
CA ARG A 185 -9.22 0.96 -10.81
C ARG A 185 -10.64 1.33 -11.22
N ILE A 186 -11.55 1.48 -10.25
CA ILE A 186 -12.92 1.98 -10.52
C ILE A 186 -12.84 3.39 -11.10
N TYR A 187 -12.08 4.28 -10.47
CA TYR A 187 -11.89 5.64 -10.99
C TYR A 187 -11.35 5.65 -12.42
N ALA A 188 -10.33 4.85 -12.69
CA ALA A 188 -9.75 4.74 -14.03
C ALA A 188 -10.78 4.25 -15.06
N CYS A 189 -11.54 3.23 -14.72
CA CYS A 189 -12.62 2.68 -15.56
C CYS A 189 -13.71 3.72 -15.82
N GLU A 190 -14.20 4.43 -14.80
CA GLU A 190 -15.27 5.44 -14.93
C GLU A 190 -14.85 6.68 -15.73
N ASN A 191 -13.54 6.93 -15.82
CA ASN A 191 -12.97 8.07 -16.55
C ASN A 191 -12.29 7.67 -17.87
N ASP A 192 -12.51 6.42 -18.35
CA ASP A 192 -11.96 5.90 -19.61
C ASP A 192 -10.42 6.06 -19.69
N LEU A 193 -9.71 5.90 -18.56
CA LEU A 193 -8.25 5.95 -18.54
C LEU A 193 -7.66 4.63 -19.05
N ASP A 194 -6.67 4.72 -19.92
CA ASP A 194 -5.96 3.55 -20.43
C ASP A 194 -4.93 3.07 -19.38
N MET A 195 -5.20 1.92 -18.76
CA MET A 195 -4.36 1.32 -17.73
C MET A 195 -3.61 0.12 -18.28
N SER A 196 -2.32 0.03 -17.99
CA SER A 196 -1.57 -1.21 -18.20
C SER A 196 -1.93 -2.26 -17.15
N ASP A 197 -1.43 -3.49 -17.33
CA ASP A 197 -1.53 -4.56 -16.31
C ASP A 197 -0.46 -4.44 -15.22
N GLU A 198 0.46 -3.46 -15.32
CA GLU A 198 1.58 -3.30 -14.41
C GLU A 198 1.13 -2.69 -13.06
N LEU A 199 1.46 -3.37 -11.96
CA LEU A 199 1.20 -2.93 -10.60
C LEU A 199 2.45 -2.97 -9.75
N PHE A 200 2.78 -1.85 -9.15
CA PHE A 200 3.94 -1.67 -8.29
C PHE A 200 3.52 -1.29 -6.86
N LEU A 201 4.31 -1.75 -5.88
CA LEU A 201 4.15 -1.34 -4.47
C LEU A 201 5.46 -0.76 -3.95
N ALA A 202 5.40 0.37 -3.25
CA ALA A 202 6.54 1.00 -2.61
C ALA A 202 6.14 1.62 -1.27
N GLY A 203 7.07 1.75 -0.33
CA GLY A 203 6.80 2.45 0.92
C GLY A 203 7.98 2.42 1.87
N TYR A 204 8.06 3.42 2.75
CA TYR A 204 9.18 3.63 3.67
C TYR A 204 8.74 3.57 5.13
N SER A 205 9.57 3.00 6.01
CA SER A 205 9.31 2.90 7.44
C SER A 205 8.05 2.05 7.71
N GLU A 206 7.03 2.56 8.39
CA GLU A 206 5.71 1.93 8.46
C GLU A 206 5.18 1.61 7.07
N GLY A 207 5.35 2.50 6.10
CA GLY A 207 4.99 2.25 4.70
C GLY A 207 5.75 1.08 4.09
N GLY A 208 7.00 0.84 4.49
CA GLY A 208 7.76 -0.36 4.11
C GLY A 208 7.12 -1.63 4.66
N TYR A 209 6.68 -1.60 5.92
CA TYR A 209 5.92 -2.68 6.55
C TYR A 209 4.58 -2.90 5.82
N ALA A 210 3.80 -1.84 5.61
CA ALA A 210 2.53 -1.90 4.88
C ALA A 210 2.69 -2.45 3.46
N THR A 211 3.74 -2.05 2.75
CA THR A 211 4.11 -2.59 1.42
C THR A 211 4.34 -4.09 1.46
N MET A 212 5.11 -4.59 2.43
CA MET A 212 5.39 -6.02 2.58
C MET A 212 4.12 -6.80 2.98
N ALA A 213 3.31 -6.26 3.90
CA ALA A 213 2.05 -6.86 4.31
C ALA A 213 1.07 -6.97 3.14
N THR A 214 0.94 -5.90 2.34
CA THR A 214 0.10 -5.86 1.15
C THR A 214 0.58 -6.86 0.09
N HIS A 215 1.89 -6.95 -0.14
CA HIS A 215 2.48 -7.93 -1.04
C HIS A 215 2.08 -9.36 -0.64
N LYS A 216 2.33 -9.72 0.63
CA LYS A 216 1.99 -11.04 1.16
C LYS A 216 0.50 -11.33 1.02
N LEU A 217 -0.36 -10.35 1.32
CA LEU A 217 -1.82 -10.50 1.22
C LEU A 217 -2.28 -10.68 -0.23
N ILE A 218 -1.78 -9.88 -1.18
CA ILE A 218 -2.14 -9.99 -2.59
C ILE A 218 -1.77 -11.37 -3.12
N GLU A 219 -0.55 -11.83 -2.91
CA GLU A 219 -0.12 -13.13 -3.43
C GLU A 219 -0.84 -14.31 -2.79
N SER A 220 -1.24 -14.20 -1.51
CA SER A 220 -1.95 -15.27 -0.81
C SER A 220 -3.45 -15.32 -1.08
N ASN A 221 -4.11 -14.16 -1.23
CA ASN A 221 -5.57 -14.06 -1.22
C ASN A 221 -6.18 -13.41 -2.46
N TYR A 222 -5.41 -12.59 -3.20
CA TYR A 222 -5.92 -11.76 -4.30
C TYR A 222 -5.10 -11.91 -5.59
N SER A 223 -4.38 -13.02 -5.75
CA SER A 223 -3.55 -13.28 -6.96
C SER A 223 -4.37 -13.42 -8.25
N ASP A 224 -5.67 -13.72 -8.15
CA ASP A 224 -6.59 -13.74 -9.29
C ASP A 224 -7.06 -12.31 -9.67
N GLU A 225 -6.97 -11.34 -8.75
CA GLU A 225 -7.42 -9.96 -8.94
C GLU A 225 -6.24 -9.01 -9.28
N PHE A 226 -5.09 -9.23 -8.63
CA PHE A 226 -3.92 -8.39 -8.78
C PHE A 226 -2.67 -9.22 -9.06
N GLN A 227 -1.93 -8.83 -10.09
CA GLN A 227 -0.60 -9.37 -10.36
C GLN A 227 0.44 -8.29 -10.10
N LEU A 228 1.36 -8.56 -9.18
CA LEU A 228 2.41 -7.60 -8.82
C LEU A 228 3.57 -7.69 -9.79
N THR A 229 3.97 -6.55 -10.35
CA THR A 229 5.12 -6.43 -11.24
C THR A 229 6.43 -6.35 -10.47
N ALA A 230 6.48 -5.50 -9.43
CA ALA A 230 7.62 -5.39 -8.53
C ALA A 230 7.24 -4.67 -7.22
N VAL A 231 7.97 -4.98 -6.14
CA VAL A 231 7.69 -4.50 -4.79
C VAL A 231 8.95 -3.95 -4.13
N ALA A 232 8.90 -2.70 -3.65
CA ALA A 232 10.01 -1.99 -3.03
C ALA A 232 9.71 -1.62 -1.57
N PRO A 233 9.78 -2.55 -0.60
CA PRO A 233 9.63 -2.24 0.81
C PRO A 233 10.93 -1.67 1.38
N MET A 234 10.86 -0.51 2.06
CA MET A 234 12.05 0.25 2.46
C MET A 234 12.05 0.53 3.95
N SER A 235 13.13 0.19 4.64
CA SER A 235 13.41 0.49 6.07
C SER A 235 12.24 0.18 7.01
N GLY A 236 11.46 -0.88 6.74
CA GLY A 236 10.29 -1.27 7.52
C GLY A 236 10.62 -2.19 8.70
N PRO A 237 9.79 -2.19 9.76
CA PRO A 237 9.89 -3.11 10.89
C PRO A 237 9.18 -4.44 10.59
N TYR A 238 9.79 -5.32 9.80
CA TYR A 238 9.18 -6.57 9.31
C TYR A 238 9.15 -7.69 10.35
N ASP A 239 10.15 -7.75 11.22
CA ASP A 239 10.27 -8.67 12.35
C ASP A 239 9.82 -7.96 13.64
N LEU A 240 8.51 -7.95 13.89
CA LEU A 240 7.97 -7.21 15.04
C LEU A 240 8.36 -7.80 16.37
N ILE A 241 8.34 -9.13 16.51
CA ILE A 241 8.72 -9.79 17.76
C ILE A 241 10.21 -9.58 18.08
N GLY A 242 11.09 -9.75 17.08
CA GLY A 242 12.53 -9.51 17.23
C GLY A 242 12.85 -8.05 17.50
N SER A 243 12.20 -7.12 16.80
CA SER A 243 12.35 -5.68 17.02
C SER A 243 11.90 -5.27 18.41
N THR A 244 10.73 -5.73 18.86
CA THR A 244 10.21 -5.44 20.20
C THR A 244 11.15 -5.95 21.28
N ARG A 245 11.68 -7.18 21.18
CA ARG A 245 12.68 -7.73 22.11
C ARG A 245 13.95 -6.89 22.13
N ASN A 246 14.46 -6.51 20.96
CA ASN A 246 15.64 -5.67 20.85
C ASN A 246 15.42 -4.30 21.54
N LEU A 247 14.30 -3.61 21.25
CA LEU A 247 14.00 -2.31 21.81
C LEU A 247 13.76 -2.33 23.33
N LEU A 248 13.00 -3.32 23.83
CA LEU A 248 12.76 -3.48 25.27
C LEU A 248 14.02 -3.88 26.06
N SER A 249 15.05 -4.42 25.41
CA SER A 249 16.34 -4.75 26.05
C SER A 249 17.27 -3.56 26.23
N ARG A 250 16.98 -2.42 25.59
CA ARG A 250 17.78 -1.19 25.68
C ARG A 250 17.49 -0.45 26.98
N GLU A 251 18.45 0.37 27.44
CA GLU A 251 18.21 1.31 28.53
C GLU A 251 17.28 2.44 28.11
N THR A 252 17.48 2.94 26.87
CA THR A 252 16.72 4.07 26.31
C THR A 252 16.36 3.82 24.84
N TYR A 253 15.27 4.44 24.41
CA TYR A 253 14.88 4.54 23.02
C TYR A 253 14.39 5.98 22.73
N ASP A 254 14.91 6.59 21.66
CA ASP A 254 14.70 8.01 21.37
C ASP A 254 13.24 8.34 20.94
N ILE A 255 12.50 7.35 20.44
CA ILE A 255 11.13 7.52 19.97
C ILE A 255 10.17 6.54 20.67
N PRO A 256 10.01 6.65 22.02
CA PRO A 256 9.12 5.77 22.79
C PRO A 256 7.67 5.78 22.28
N ALA A 257 7.25 6.84 21.58
CA ALA A 257 5.94 6.94 20.95
C ALA A 257 5.64 5.76 20.01
N PHE A 258 6.62 5.24 19.26
CA PHE A 258 6.37 4.10 18.35
C PHE A 258 6.09 2.80 19.11
N LEU A 259 6.82 2.51 20.19
CA LEU A 259 6.58 1.33 21.01
C LEU A 259 5.19 1.39 21.69
N ALA A 260 4.84 2.55 22.21
CA ALA A 260 3.52 2.74 22.83
C ALA A 260 2.41 2.63 21.80
N TYR A 261 2.62 3.11 20.55
CA TYR A 261 1.61 3.03 19.49
C TYR A 261 1.23 1.59 19.14
N VAL A 262 2.22 0.71 18.97
CA VAL A 262 1.93 -0.73 18.72
C VAL A 262 1.06 -1.30 19.83
N VAL A 263 1.40 -1.04 21.09
CA VAL A 263 0.65 -1.60 22.24
C VAL A 263 -0.75 -1.00 22.32
N VAL A 264 -0.93 0.30 22.09
CA VAL A 264 -2.26 0.95 22.08
C VAL A 264 -3.13 0.40 20.95
N ALA A 265 -2.57 0.31 19.73
CA ALA A 265 -3.28 -0.25 18.58
C ALA A 265 -3.72 -1.71 18.84
N TYR A 266 -2.82 -2.56 19.32
CA TYR A 266 -3.12 -3.96 19.59
C TYR A 266 -4.07 -4.14 20.77
N ASN A 267 -3.96 -3.29 21.81
CA ASN A 267 -4.91 -3.28 22.92
C ASN A 267 -6.33 -2.97 22.44
N ASP A 268 -6.48 -2.07 21.46
CA ASP A 268 -7.77 -1.75 20.83
C ASP A 268 -8.27 -2.87 19.91
N ILE A 269 -7.40 -3.38 19.02
CA ILE A 269 -7.76 -4.42 18.03
C ILE A 269 -8.18 -5.72 18.72
N TYR A 270 -7.43 -6.16 19.72
CA TYR A 270 -7.66 -7.43 20.41
C TYR A 270 -8.51 -7.30 21.69
N GLY A 271 -8.89 -6.08 22.07
CA GLY A 271 -9.74 -5.82 23.25
C GLY A 271 -9.11 -6.22 24.58
N TRP A 272 -7.80 -6.04 24.76
CA TRP A 272 -7.08 -6.58 25.93
C TRP A 272 -7.36 -5.85 27.22
N ASP A 273 -7.59 -4.53 27.22
CA ASP A 273 -7.71 -3.66 28.41
C ASP A 273 -6.49 -3.77 29.36
N ARG A 274 -5.27 -3.82 28.82
CA ARG A 274 -4.05 -4.11 29.56
C ARG A 274 -3.04 -2.97 29.65
N LEU A 275 -3.39 -1.75 29.21
CA LEU A 275 -2.43 -0.63 29.25
C LEU A 275 -1.88 -0.41 30.64
N SER A 276 -2.71 -0.54 31.70
CA SER A 276 -2.30 -0.40 33.08
C SER A 276 -1.42 -1.54 33.61
N ASP A 277 -1.41 -2.71 32.95
CA ASP A 277 -0.52 -3.82 33.29
C ASP A 277 0.86 -3.68 32.63
N ILE A 278 0.91 -3.01 31.48
CA ILE A 278 2.09 -2.88 30.62
C ILE A 278 2.88 -1.63 30.95
N PHE A 279 2.20 -0.49 31.11
CA PHE A 279 2.84 0.82 31.31
C PHE A 279 2.80 1.29 32.75
N ASN A 280 3.82 2.06 33.13
CA ASN A 280 3.86 2.76 34.40
C ASN A 280 2.89 3.96 34.40
N GLU A 281 2.37 4.31 35.59
CA GLU A 281 1.67 5.59 35.75
C GLU A 281 2.66 6.76 35.77
N PRO A 282 2.30 7.94 35.23
CA PRO A 282 0.97 8.30 34.73
C PRO A 282 0.72 7.90 33.25
N TYR A 283 1.67 7.27 32.59
CA TYR A 283 1.64 7.03 31.14
C TYR A 283 0.47 6.12 30.73
N ALA A 284 0.21 5.04 31.47
CA ALA A 284 -0.91 4.14 31.21
C ALA A 284 -2.25 4.88 31.05
N ALA A 285 -2.53 5.83 31.92
CA ALA A 285 -3.73 6.64 31.88
C ALA A 285 -3.75 7.70 30.76
N MET A 286 -2.57 8.14 30.30
CA MET A 286 -2.44 9.16 29.24
C MET A 286 -2.59 8.59 27.81
N LEU A 287 -2.11 7.35 27.59
CA LEU A 287 -1.99 6.77 26.25
C LEU A 287 -3.25 6.84 25.39
N PRO A 288 -4.48 6.52 25.89
CA PRO A 288 -5.67 6.61 25.05
C PRO A 288 -5.90 8.00 24.46
N GLY A 289 -5.60 9.06 25.20
CA GLY A 289 -5.73 10.45 24.72
C GLY A 289 -4.54 10.93 23.89
N LEU A 290 -3.41 10.24 23.92
CA LEU A 290 -2.25 10.58 23.08
C LEU A 290 -2.34 10.00 21.68
N TYR A 291 -3.12 8.92 21.49
CA TYR A 291 -3.27 8.20 20.22
C TYR A 291 -4.69 8.29 19.64
N ASP A 292 -5.41 9.36 19.93
CA ASP A 292 -6.76 9.63 19.42
C ASP A 292 -6.79 10.26 18.00
N GLY A 293 -5.65 10.45 17.39
CA GLY A 293 -5.49 11.06 16.07
C GLY A 293 -5.40 12.59 16.08
N SER A 294 -5.33 13.24 17.25
CA SER A 294 -5.25 14.71 17.36
C SER A 294 -3.83 15.26 17.47
N GLN A 295 -2.84 14.43 17.81
CA GLN A 295 -1.51 14.86 18.20
C GLN A 295 -0.43 14.59 17.13
N GLU A 296 0.56 15.49 17.08
CA GLU A 296 1.78 15.24 16.32
C GLU A 296 2.66 14.20 17.03
N ILE A 297 3.40 13.41 16.27
CA ILE A 297 4.33 12.40 16.82
C ILE A 297 5.36 13.01 17.78
N SER A 298 5.85 14.22 17.47
CA SER A 298 6.79 14.97 18.32
C SER A 298 6.20 15.34 19.66
N ASP A 299 4.90 15.68 19.69
CA ASP A 299 4.20 16.09 20.91
C ASP A 299 3.96 14.89 21.83
N VAL A 300 3.55 13.74 21.24
CA VAL A 300 3.42 12.48 22.00
C VAL A 300 4.79 12.02 22.52
N ASN A 301 5.81 12.04 21.67
CA ASN A 301 7.15 11.64 22.04
C ASN A 301 7.72 12.50 23.17
N GLY A 302 7.43 13.80 23.17
CA GLY A 302 7.83 14.73 24.22
C GLY A 302 7.15 14.51 25.58
N GLN A 303 6.04 13.76 25.62
CA GLN A 303 5.28 13.44 26.84
C GLN A 303 5.65 12.05 27.40
N LEU A 304 6.41 11.23 26.67
CA LEU A 304 6.82 9.89 27.08
C LEU A 304 8.30 9.87 27.45
N PRO A 305 8.72 9.06 28.44
CA PRO A 305 10.13 8.95 28.82
C PRO A 305 10.88 8.09 27.81
N THR A 306 12.11 8.48 27.47
CA THR A 306 13.01 7.68 26.64
C THR A 306 13.56 6.45 27.36
N ALA A 307 13.60 6.45 28.70
CA ALA A 307 14.04 5.31 29.51
C ALA A 307 12.97 4.20 29.49
N ILE A 308 13.31 3.02 28.99
CA ILE A 308 12.39 1.89 28.83
C ILE A 308 11.77 1.48 30.17
N ASN A 309 12.56 1.40 31.23
CA ASN A 309 12.08 1.04 32.56
C ASN A 309 11.23 2.13 33.25
N ALA A 310 11.24 3.36 32.75
CA ALA A 310 10.36 4.41 33.20
C ALA A 310 8.98 4.35 32.48
N LEU A 311 8.96 3.89 31.24
CA LEU A 311 7.74 3.76 30.45
C LEU A 311 7.02 2.44 30.75
N PHE A 312 7.73 1.32 30.68
CA PHE A 312 7.19 -0.03 30.87
C PHE A 312 7.36 -0.54 32.30
N LYS A 313 6.39 -1.29 32.77
CA LYS A 313 6.49 -1.99 34.07
C LYS A 313 7.56 -3.09 33.99
N THR A 314 8.34 -3.21 35.07
CA THR A 314 9.36 -4.24 35.20
C THR A 314 8.76 -5.66 35.15
N ASP A 315 7.60 -5.85 35.75
CA ASP A 315 6.92 -7.15 35.74
C ASP A 315 6.54 -7.54 34.32
N PHE A 316 6.00 -6.60 33.52
CA PHE A 316 5.70 -6.83 32.12
C PHE A 316 6.95 -7.20 31.31
N THR A 317 8.01 -6.41 31.38
CA THR A 317 9.24 -6.69 30.62
C THR A 317 9.87 -8.02 31.03
N THR A 318 9.84 -8.36 32.33
CA THR A 318 10.35 -9.66 32.84
C THR A 318 9.53 -10.81 32.27
N SER A 319 8.20 -10.73 32.31
CA SER A 319 7.30 -11.75 31.76
C SER A 319 7.47 -11.89 30.24
N PHE A 320 7.61 -10.79 29.52
CA PHE A 320 7.82 -10.78 28.06
C PHE A 320 9.13 -11.48 27.68
N PHE A 321 10.25 -11.20 28.39
CA PHE A 321 11.51 -11.90 28.15
C PHE A 321 11.50 -13.37 28.59
N ALA A 322 10.62 -13.74 29.50
CA ALA A 322 10.41 -15.13 29.91
C ALA A 322 9.42 -15.92 29.00
N ASN A 323 8.90 -15.32 27.92
CA ASN A 323 7.84 -15.87 27.03
C ASN A 323 6.55 -16.21 27.83
N GLN A 324 6.11 -15.30 28.70
CA GLN A 324 4.93 -15.47 29.55
C GLN A 324 3.80 -14.47 29.22
N GLU A 325 4.00 -13.62 28.20
CA GLU A 325 3.00 -12.66 27.71
C GLU A 325 2.26 -13.18 26.45
N GLY A 326 1.84 -14.43 26.49
CA GLY A 326 1.37 -15.21 25.34
C GLY A 326 0.48 -14.49 24.33
N ALA A 327 -0.52 -13.68 24.76
CA ALA A 327 -1.41 -12.97 23.83
C ALA A 327 -0.66 -11.86 23.07
N ILE A 328 0.24 -11.13 23.75
CA ILE A 328 1.01 -10.04 23.13
C ILE A 328 2.07 -10.62 22.20
N GLU A 329 2.76 -11.67 22.63
CA GLU A 329 3.77 -12.35 21.81
C GLU A 329 3.14 -12.95 20.57
N GLN A 330 2.00 -13.64 20.70
CA GLN A 330 1.27 -14.18 19.55
C GLN A 330 0.84 -13.09 18.59
N ALA A 331 0.30 -11.97 19.07
CA ALA A 331 -0.09 -10.86 18.21
C ALA A 331 1.11 -10.24 17.46
N LEU A 332 2.28 -10.13 18.09
CA LEU A 332 3.51 -9.68 17.43
C LEU A 332 4.02 -10.70 16.39
N GLU A 333 3.90 -12.01 16.70
CA GLU A 333 4.26 -13.08 15.77
C GLU A 333 3.31 -13.11 14.56
N ASP A 334 2.01 -13.02 14.75
CA ASP A 334 0.99 -13.02 13.69
C ASP A 334 1.18 -11.84 12.72
N ASN A 335 1.70 -10.72 13.22
CA ASN A 335 1.98 -9.52 12.43
C ASN A 335 3.46 -9.41 11.98
N THR A 336 4.30 -10.40 12.26
CA THR A 336 5.65 -10.52 11.73
C THR A 336 5.60 -11.00 10.28
N LEU A 337 6.36 -10.36 9.39
CA LEU A 337 6.30 -10.59 7.94
C LEU A 337 7.49 -11.43 7.44
N LEU A 338 7.85 -12.44 8.20
CA LEU A 338 8.85 -13.47 7.87
C LEU A 338 8.16 -14.73 7.33
N ASP A 339 8.93 -15.75 7.04
CA ASP A 339 8.51 -17.14 6.79
C ASP A 339 7.51 -17.34 5.62
N TRP A 340 7.70 -16.60 4.54
CA TRP A 340 6.99 -16.77 3.28
C TRP A 340 7.92 -16.48 2.09
N GLY A 341 7.60 -17.03 0.91
CA GLY A 341 8.39 -16.86 -0.32
C GLY A 341 7.64 -16.02 -1.36
N PRO A 342 8.05 -14.77 -1.64
CA PRO A 342 7.41 -13.94 -2.65
C PRO A 342 7.60 -14.48 -4.06
N ILE A 343 6.57 -14.32 -4.90
CA ILE A 343 6.58 -14.65 -6.34
C ILE A 343 7.08 -13.45 -7.12
N ALA A 344 6.50 -12.27 -6.88
CA ALA A 344 6.91 -11.03 -7.53
C ALA A 344 8.32 -10.59 -7.08
N PRO A 345 9.09 -9.93 -7.96
CA PRO A 345 10.38 -9.36 -7.60
C PRO A 345 10.30 -8.39 -6.43
N VAL A 346 11.15 -8.58 -5.42
CA VAL A 346 11.28 -7.72 -4.24
C VAL A 346 12.65 -7.07 -4.23
N ARG A 347 12.70 -5.77 -4.00
CA ARG A 347 13.95 -5.07 -3.71
C ARG A 347 13.82 -4.27 -2.44
N LEU A 348 14.51 -4.72 -1.40
CA LEU A 348 14.58 -4.07 -0.11
C LEU A 348 15.59 -2.91 -0.15
N PHE A 349 15.30 -1.82 0.57
CA PHE A 349 16.24 -0.69 0.72
C PHE A 349 16.37 -0.34 2.19
N HIS A 350 17.62 -0.07 2.66
CA HIS A 350 17.85 0.32 4.04
C HIS A 350 19.13 1.12 4.24
N GLY A 351 19.09 2.14 5.12
CA GLY A 351 20.25 2.90 5.55
C GLY A 351 21.11 2.15 6.57
N THR A 352 22.44 2.08 6.38
CA THR A 352 23.30 1.32 7.28
C THR A 352 23.53 1.96 8.66
N ALA A 353 23.15 3.22 8.83
CA ALA A 353 23.22 3.95 10.10
C ALA A 353 21.83 4.24 10.70
N ASP A 354 20.80 3.50 10.28
CA ASP A 354 19.44 3.61 10.79
C ASP A 354 19.35 3.09 12.24
N SER A 355 19.07 4.01 13.17
CA SER A 355 18.89 3.69 14.60
C SER A 355 17.41 3.63 15.02
N THR A 356 16.50 4.10 14.16
CA THR A 356 15.04 4.07 14.38
C THR A 356 14.50 2.67 14.11
N VAL A 357 14.75 2.15 12.92
CA VAL A 357 14.54 0.75 12.54
C VAL A 357 15.91 0.15 12.23
N SER A 358 16.37 -0.81 13.03
CA SER A 358 17.68 -1.44 12.80
C SER A 358 17.70 -2.14 11.44
N ILE A 359 18.81 -1.98 10.69
CA ILE A 359 19.04 -2.70 9.44
C ILE A 359 19.01 -4.23 9.62
N ASP A 360 19.28 -4.73 10.85
CA ASP A 360 19.18 -6.16 11.16
C ASP A 360 17.79 -6.72 10.87
N ASN A 361 16.75 -5.89 11.03
CA ASN A 361 15.37 -6.22 10.67
C ASN A 361 15.25 -6.56 9.17
N THR A 362 15.86 -5.72 8.33
CA THR A 362 15.90 -5.98 6.89
C THR A 362 16.78 -7.17 6.53
N TYR A 363 17.86 -7.42 7.23
CA TYR A 363 18.63 -8.65 7.02
C TYR A 363 17.83 -9.90 7.38
N SER A 364 17.09 -9.87 8.49
CA SER A 364 16.23 -10.99 8.90
C SER A 364 15.20 -11.32 7.80
N VAL A 365 14.45 -10.32 7.32
CA VAL A 365 13.45 -10.56 6.27
C VAL A 365 14.10 -10.96 4.95
N TYR A 366 15.20 -10.33 4.54
CA TYR A 366 15.92 -10.66 3.31
C TYR A 366 16.31 -12.14 3.26
N HIS A 367 16.87 -12.67 4.35
CA HIS A 367 17.24 -14.07 4.45
C HIS A 367 16.01 -14.98 4.49
N SER A 368 15.03 -14.65 5.33
CA SER A 368 13.80 -15.44 5.48
C SER A 368 13.04 -15.58 4.16
N LEU A 369 12.78 -14.49 3.42
CA LEU A 369 12.08 -14.54 2.14
C LEU A 369 12.79 -15.46 1.12
N ARG A 370 14.11 -15.43 1.06
CA ARG A 370 14.91 -16.27 0.15
C ARG A 370 14.91 -17.75 0.57
N GLU A 371 15.02 -18.02 1.85
CA GLU A 371 14.99 -19.38 2.41
C GLU A 371 13.62 -20.04 2.21
N ASN A 372 12.54 -19.25 2.20
CA ASN A 372 11.17 -19.71 1.95
C ASN A 372 10.77 -19.72 0.47
N GLY A 373 11.73 -19.56 -0.48
CA GLY A 373 11.50 -19.78 -1.90
C GLY A 373 11.41 -18.52 -2.75
N GLY A 374 11.57 -17.32 -2.19
CA GLY A 374 11.67 -16.08 -2.97
C GLY A 374 12.90 -16.09 -3.88
N THR A 375 12.69 -16.23 -5.19
CA THR A 375 13.78 -16.35 -6.18
C THR A 375 14.32 -15.02 -6.66
N SER A 376 13.56 -13.94 -6.53
CA SER A 376 13.92 -12.59 -6.96
C SER A 376 13.81 -11.60 -5.79
N VAL A 377 14.68 -11.77 -4.80
CA VAL A 377 14.76 -10.90 -3.62
C VAL A 377 16.14 -10.28 -3.56
N ASP A 378 16.20 -8.95 -3.73
CA ASP A 378 17.41 -8.14 -3.69
C ASP A 378 17.42 -7.21 -2.46
N LEU A 379 18.62 -6.78 -2.05
CA LEU A 379 18.83 -5.79 -0.99
C LEU A 379 19.80 -4.71 -1.44
N VAL A 380 19.38 -3.45 -1.34
CA VAL A 380 20.21 -2.26 -1.58
C VAL A 380 20.44 -1.56 -0.25
N THR A 381 21.70 -1.46 0.18
CA THR A 381 22.06 -0.73 1.39
C THR A 381 22.60 0.66 1.06
N LEU A 382 22.12 1.68 1.77
CA LEU A 382 22.56 3.07 1.64
C LEU A 382 23.59 3.34 2.74
N LEU A 383 24.87 3.35 2.32
CA LEU A 383 26.00 3.47 3.26
C LEU A 383 25.96 4.81 4.03
N GLY A 384 25.94 4.72 5.37
CA GLY A 384 25.95 5.88 6.27
C GLY A 384 24.61 6.64 6.34
N ALA A 385 23.59 6.24 5.60
CA ALA A 385 22.26 6.85 5.70
C ALA A 385 21.58 6.40 7.00
N ASN A 386 20.98 7.34 7.72
CA ASN A 386 20.08 7.09 8.84
C ASN A 386 18.62 7.03 8.34
N HIS A 387 17.65 6.84 9.25
CA HIS A 387 16.23 6.71 8.91
C HIS A 387 15.68 7.88 8.07
N THR A 388 16.05 9.11 8.40
CA THR A 388 15.59 10.31 7.68
C THR A 388 16.33 10.49 6.37
N SER A 389 17.66 10.37 6.36
CA SER A 389 18.47 10.60 5.16
C SER A 389 18.41 9.46 4.14
N GLY A 390 17.92 8.29 4.54
CA GLY A 390 17.67 7.15 3.65
C GLY A 390 16.38 7.26 2.83
N PHE A 391 15.42 8.08 3.25
CA PHE A 391 14.07 8.14 2.65
C PHE A 391 14.10 8.52 1.16
N VAL A 392 14.45 9.75 0.82
CA VAL A 392 14.42 10.24 -0.58
C VAL A 392 15.32 9.41 -1.51
N PRO A 393 16.58 9.07 -1.14
CA PRO A 393 17.40 8.22 -1.98
C PRO A 393 16.80 6.84 -2.24
N SER A 394 16.14 6.20 -1.25
CA SER A 394 15.47 4.92 -1.43
C SER A 394 14.32 5.01 -2.42
N MET A 395 13.47 6.04 -2.30
CA MET A 395 12.35 6.28 -3.22
C MET A 395 12.81 6.49 -4.66
N ILE A 396 13.87 7.30 -4.87
CA ILE A 396 14.43 7.53 -6.21
C ILE A 396 15.01 6.25 -6.81
N LEU A 397 15.69 5.42 -6.01
CA LEU A 397 16.24 4.15 -6.48
C LEU A 397 15.14 3.12 -6.78
N ALA A 398 14.06 3.12 -6.01
CA ALA A 398 12.88 2.28 -6.26
C ALA A 398 12.16 2.70 -7.54
N GLU A 399 11.94 4.01 -7.73
CA GLU A 399 11.35 4.56 -8.96
C GLU A 399 12.19 4.18 -10.20
N ALA A 400 13.49 4.42 -10.15
CA ALA A 400 14.39 4.07 -11.25
C ALA A 400 14.39 2.56 -11.56
N TRP A 401 14.22 1.71 -10.55
CA TRP A 401 14.08 0.27 -10.75
C TRP A 401 12.75 -0.07 -11.41
N PHE A 402 11.64 0.49 -10.97
CA PHE A 402 10.32 0.29 -11.59
C PHE A 402 10.31 0.78 -13.03
N ASP A 403 10.90 1.97 -13.31
CA ASP A 403 11.05 2.51 -14.66
C ASP A 403 11.84 1.57 -15.58
N SER A 404 12.87 0.91 -15.06
CA SER A 404 13.65 -0.07 -15.81
C SER A 404 12.86 -1.34 -16.18
N ILE A 405 11.90 -1.76 -15.34
CA ILE A 405 11.04 -2.91 -15.59
C ILE A 405 10.00 -2.57 -16.65
N ARG A 406 9.24 -1.48 -16.46
CA ARG A 406 8.22 -1.08 -17.42
C ARG A 406 8.79 -0.80 -18.82
N THR A 407 9.99 -0.23 -18.90
CA THR A 407 10.65 0.01 -20.20
C THR A 407 11.10 -1.28 -20.87
N ALA A 408 11.42 -2.34 -20.11
CA ALA A 408 11.79 -3.63 -20.66
C ALA A 408 10.57 -4.44 -21.16
N ASN A 409 9.36 -4.13 -20.68
CA ASN A 409 8.11 -4.79 -21.03
C ASN A 409 7.38 -4.11 -22.21
N GLN A 410 7.81 -2.91 -22.63
CA GLN A 410 7.38 -2.19 -23.84
C GLN A 410 8.18 -2.60 -25.07
#